data_bec7cb71208ef22920fe95c2347388f5
#
_entry.id   bec7cb71208ef22920fe95c2347388f5
#
_cell.length_a   1.000
_cell.length_b   1.000
_cell.length_c   1.000
_cell.angle_alpha   90.00
_cell.angle_beta   90.00
_cell.angle_gamma   90.00
#
_symmetry.space_group_name_H-M   'P 1'
#
loop_
_entity.id
_entity.type
_entity.pdbx_description
1 polymer ?
#
loop_
_entity_poly.entity_id
_entity_poly.type
_entity_poly.pdbx_seq_one_letter_code
_entity_poly.pdbx_strand_id
1 'polypeptide(L)'
;MNQSRFFFCIYWKSYTKISFIGKINSVTDNSQFQLIIFILIMYDMKYVNDRVRRQDRLMDEERAIELLRDGEYGVLSMVSEDMGYGIPVNFVWDGKNSIYIHCAPEGRKLVAIEQNPKVSLCVIGKVNLLPRNFTTEYESAIFFGEAHIHLSEEEKMHALHLLIDKLSPDFKELGDKYAHMSFHRVEIIRVDFSEFSGKRKKVHSSATPTGD
;
A
#
# COMPACT_ATOMS: atom_id res chain seq x y z
N MET A 1 -27.32 -5.06 43.42
CA MET A 1 -26.40 -4.23 42.58
C MET A 1 -26.14 -5.00 41.32
N ASN A 2 -26.81 -4.61 40.24
CA ASN A 2 -26.84 -5.29 38.93
C ASN A 2 -25.62 -4.82 38.13
N GLN A 3 -24.69 -5.74 37.82
CA GLN A 3 -23.64 -5.50 36.87
C GLN A 3 -24.13 -5.94 35.47
N SER A 4 -24.40 -4.96 34.65
CA SER A 4 -24.76 -5.13 33.24
C SER A 4 -23.54 -5.66 32.46
N ARG A 5 -23.65 -6.89 31.94
CA ARG A 5 -22.68 -7.48 31.01
C ARG A 5 -22.96 -6.94 29.61
N PHE A 6 -22.08 -6.14 29.08
CA PHE A 6 -22.11 -5.79 27.65
C PHE A 6 -21.37 -6.87 26.84
N PHE A 7 -22.09 -7.54 25.99
CA PHE A 7 -21.51 -8.40 24.96
C PHE A 7 -21.36 -7.59 23.68
N PHE A 8 -20.14 -7.40 23.21
CA PHE A 8 -19.87 -6.92 21.87
C PHE A 8 -19.64 -8.13 20.97
N CYS A 9 -20.57 -8.37 20.06
CA CYS A 9 -20.43 -9.35 18.99
C CYS A 9 -20.04 -8.58 17.73
N ILE A 10 -18.77 -8.69 17.32
CA ILE A 10 -18.32 -8.13 16.04
C ILE A 10 -18.49 -9.22 15.00
N TYR A 11 -19.50 -9.06 14.13
CA TYR A 11 -19.69 -9.88 12.95
C TYR A 11 -18.86 -9.32 11.80
N TRP A 12 -17.80 -10.01 11.41
CA TRP A 12 -17.16 -9.80 10.13
C TRP A 12 -17.56 -10.93 9.18
N LYS A 13 -18.18 -10.56 8.07
CA LYS A 13 -18.56 -11.44 6.98
C LYS A 13 -17.48 -11.31 5.92
N SER A 14 -16.47 -12.15 5.92
CA SER A 14 -15.91 -12.97 4.85
C SER A 14 -14.44 -13.36 5.09
N TYR A 15 -14.23 -14.67 5.08
CA TYR A 15 -12.99 -15.42 4.83
C TYR A 15 -11.74 -15.13 5.71
N THR A 16 -11.87 -15.19 6.98
CA THR A 16 -11.03 -15.96 7.92
C THR A 16 -11.63 -15.79 9.32
N LYS A 17 -12.12 -16.90 9.89
CA LYS A 17 -12.61 -16.91 11.27
C LYS A 17 -11.40 -16.76 12.21
N ILE A 18 -11.21 -15.60 12.79
CA ILE A 18 -10.55 -15.47 14.07
C ILE A 18 -11.66 -15.28 15.10
N SER A 19 -12.11 -16.40 15.69
CA SER A 19 -12.98 -16.35 16.84
C SER A 19 -12.13 -16.09 18.09
N PHE A 20 -12.05 -14.84 18.52
CA PHE A 20 -11.58 -14.51 19.85
C PHE A 20 -12.78 -14.48 20.79
N ILE A 21 -13.03 -15.61 21.48
CA ILE A 21 -13.87 -15.62 22.68
C ILE A 21 -12.92 -15.40 23.85
N GLY A 22 -12.70 -14.15 24.20
CA GLY A 22 -11.99 -13.74 25.42
C GLY A 22 -12.98 -13.15 26.41
N LYS A 23 -13.18 -13.79 27.57
CA LYS A 23 -13.79 -13.13 28.72
C LYS A 23 -12.89 -11.99 29.17
N ILE A 24 -13.30 -10.77 28.97
CA ILE A 24 -12.63 -9.60 29.58
C ILE A 24 -13.12 -9.53 31.02
N ASN A 25 -12.30 -10.01 31.95
CA ASN A 25 -12.47 -9.72 33.35
C ASN A 25 -11.78 -8.39 33.66
N SER A 26 -12.59 -7.44 34.10
CA SER A 26 -12.25 -6.16 34.81
C SER A 26 -11.10 -5.30 34.25
N VAL A 27 -11.50 -4.16 33.75
CA VAL A 27 -10.86 -2.81 33.91
C VAL A 27 -9.44 -2.84 34.49
N THR A 28 -8.42 -3.01 33.66
CA THR A 28 -7.06 -2.46 33.89
C THR A 28 -6.08 -2.63 32.72
N ASP A 29 -6.50 -3.03 31.51
CA ASP A 29 -5.54 -3.08 30.43
C ASP A 29 -5.94 -2.22 29.22
N ASN A 30 -5.71 -0.91 29.40
CA ASN A 30 -5.85 0.10 28.36
C ASN A 30 -4.88 -0.17 27.18
N SER A 31 -3.83 -0.98 27.38
CA SER A 31 -2.83 -1.33 26.37
C SER A 31 -3.35 -2.36 25.36
N GLN A 32 -4.09 -3.36 25.81
CA GLN A 32 -4.70 -4.33 24.91
C GLN A 32 -5.86 -3.73 24.12
N PHE A 33 -6.64 -2.84 24.74
CA PHE A 33 -7.71 -2.12 24.04
C PHE A 33 -7.15 -1.14 23.00
N GLN A 34 -6.07 -0.46 23.33
CA GLN A 34 -5.29 0.37 22.40
C GLN A 34 -4.69 -0.46 21.26
N LEU A 35 -4.17 -1.66 21.57
CA LEU A 35 -3.62 -2.57 20.56
C LEU A 35 -4.72 -3.11 19.62
N ILE A 36 -5.90 -3.46 20.12
CA ILE A 36 -7.04 -3.91 19.32
C ILE A 36 -7.58 -2.76 18.47
N ILE A 37 -7.72 -1.55 19.01
CA ILE A 37 -8.08 -0.35 18.25
C ILE A 37 -6.99 -0.03 17.21
N PHE A 38 -5.73 -0.15 17.56
CA PHE A 38 -4.60 0.05 16.66
C PHE A 38 -4.60 -0.99 15.51
N ILE A 39 -4.88 -2.26 15.80
CA ILE A 39 -5.02 -3.33 14.79
C ILE A 39 -6.27 -3.10 13.92
N LEU A 40 -7.38 -2.59 14.48
CA LEU A 40 -8.60 -2.27 13.74
C LEU A 40 -8.48 -1.00 12.88
N ILE A 41 -7.58 -0.09 13.23
CA ILE A 41 -7.30 1.13 12.47
C ILE A 41 -6.19 0.88 11.44
N MET A 42 -5.41 -0.19 11.60
CA MET A 42 -4.19 -0.39 10.81
C MET A 42 -4.40 -0.62 9.31
N TYR A 43 -5.58 -1.09 8.88
CA TYR A 43 -5.82 -1.27 7.45
C TYR A 43 -7.29 -1.02 7.11
N ASP A 44 -7.60 0.21 6.70
CA ASP A 44 -8.90 0.52 6.08
C ASP A 44 -8.95 0.07 4.60
N MET A 45 -7.84 -0.50 4.12
CA MET A 45 -7.72 -1.05 2.77
C MET A 45 -8.25 -2.47 2.71
N LYS A 46 -9.15 -2.72 1.78
CA LYS A 46 -9.75 -4.04 1.58
C LYS A 46 -8.94 -4.87 0.58
N TYR A 47 -8.51 -6.07 1.00
CA TYR A 47 -7.93 -7.05 0.08
C TYR A 47 -9.02 -7.67 -0.78
N VAL A 48 -9.02 -7.36 -2.09
CA VAL A 48 -10.04 -7.75 -3.07
C VAL A 48 -9.41 -8.66 -4.10
N ASN A 49 -9.77 -9.94 -4.12
CA ASN A 49 -9.20 -10.93 -5.00
C ASN A 49 -10.22 -11.63 -5.91
N ASP A 50 -11.51 -11.38 -5.75
CA ASP A 50 -12.61 -11.93 -6.53
C ASP A 50 -12.53 -11.56 -8.03
N ARG A 51 -11.96 -10.39 -8.35
CA ARG A 51 -11.74 -9.91 -9.73
C ARG A 51 -10.46 -10.46 -10.36
N VAL A 52 -9.63 -11.18 -9.60
CA VAL A 52 -8.40 -11.76 -10.10
C VAL A 52 -8.71 -13.09 -10.81
N ARG A 53 -8.61 -13.13 -12.13
CA ARG A 53 -8.95 -14.32 -12.94
C ARG A 53 -8.20 -15.59 -12.53
N ARG A 54 -6.92 -15.48 -12.16
CA ARG A 54 -6.07 -16.62 -11.78
C ARG A 54 -6.02 -16.74 -10.27
N GLN A 55 -7.03 -17.39 -9.70
CA GLN A 55 -7.15 -17.62 -8.26
C GLN A 55 -6.01 -18.50 -7.70
N ASP A 56 -5.44 -19.39 -8.52
CA ASP A 56 -4.26 -20.20 -8.22
C ASP A 56 -2.95 -19.37 -8.10
N ARG A 57 -3.00 -18.08 -8.38
CA ARG A 57 -1.87 -17.17 -8.33
C ARG A 57 -2.08 -16.00 -7.35
N LEU A 58 -3.04 -16.12 -6.49
CA LEU A 58 -3.21 -15.10 -5.46
C LEU A 58 -2.00 -15.08 -4.53
N MET A 59 -1.63 -13.89 -4.14
CA MET A 59 -0.62 -13.63 -3.11
C MET A 59 -1.33 -13.49 -1.77
N ASP A 60 -0.65 -13.82 -0.69
CA ASP A 60 -1.16 -13.55 0.64
C ASP A 60 -1.25 -12.03 0.85
N GLU A 61 -2.26 -11.60 1.59
CA GLU A 61 -2.51 -10.19 1.90
C GLU A 61 -1.28 -9.53 2.53
N GLU A 62 -0.68 -10.19 3.53
CA GLU A 62 0.51 -9.72 4.21
C GLU A 62 1.67 -9.49 3.22
N ARG A 63 1.89 -10.43 2.28
CA ARG A 63 2.94 -10.28 1.27
C ARG A 63 2.69 -9.12 0.32
N ALA A 64 1.43 -8.85 -0.04
CA ALA A 64 1.09 -7.71 -0.88
C ALA A 64 1.38 -6.37 -0.14
N ILE A 65 1.09 -6.29 1.15
CA ILE A 65 1.43 -5.15 2.00
C ILE A 65 2.95 -4.99 2.16
N GLU A 66 3.69 -6.10 2.29
CA GLU A 66 5.16 -6.03 2.29
C GLU A 66 5.71 -5.40 1.00
N LEU A 67 5.13 -5.71 -0.16
CA LEU A 67 5.54 -5.07 -1.43
C LEU A 67 5.29 -3.56 -1.39
N LEU A 68 4.21 -3.10 -0.78
CA LEU A 68 3.94 -1.67 -0.61
C LEU A 68 4.95 -1.02 0.34
N ARG A 69 5.25 -1.66 1.46
CA ARG A 69 6.17 -1.15 2.46
C ARG A 69 7.61 -1.06 1.92
N ASP A 70 8.07 -2.15 1.29
CA ASP A 70 9.47 -2.33 0.92
C ASP A 70 9.79 -1.84 -0.50
N GLY A 71 8.76 -1.65 -1.34
CA GLY A 71 8.93 -1.18 -2.71
C GLY A 71 9.51 0.23 -2.78
N GLU A 72 10.60 0.41 -3.53
CA GLU A 72 11.25 1.71 -3.73
C GLU A 72 10.51 2.57 -4.75
N TYR A 73 9.91 1.93 -5.76
CA TYR A 73 9.11 2.57 -6.79
C TYR A 73 7.93 1.71 -7.21
N GLY A 74 6.94 2.36 -7.80
CA GLY A 74 5.78 1.72 -8.42
C GLY A 74 5.34 2.52 -9.65
N VAL A 75 4.41 1.95 -10.41
CA VAL A 75 3.78 2.64 -11.54
C VAL A 75 2.47 3.22 -11.06
N LEU A 76 2.41 4.56 -10.95
CA LEU A 76 1.18 5.29 -10.70
C LEU A 76 0.42 5.41 -12.02
N SER A 77 -0.78 4.83 -12.10
CA SER A 77 -1.64 4.85 -13.28
C SER A 77 -2.86 5.73 -13.04
N MET A 78 -3.15 6.57 -14.00
CA MET A 78 -4.24 7.55 -14.00
C MET A 78 -4.84 7.71 -15.40
N VAL A 79 -5.91 8.45 -15.52
CA VAL A 79 -6.49 8.84 -16.82
C VAL A 79 -6.09 10.29 -17.11
N SER A 80 -5.59 10.54 -18.31
CA SER A 80 -5.26 11.86 -18.81
C SER A 80 -5.80 12.01 -20.22
N GLU A 81 -6.73 12.95 -20.43
CA GLU A 81 -7.32 13.18 -21.75
C GLU A 81 -7.93 11.90 -22.37
N ASP A 82 -8.72 11.16 -21.61
CA ASP A 82 -9.33 9.87 -21.99
C ASP A 82 -8.35 8.73 -22.30
N MET A 83 -7.06 8.92 -22.03
CA MET A 83 -6.02 7.91 -22.22
C MET A 83 -5.50 7.39 -20.88
N GLY A 84 -5.19 6.09 -20.84
CA GLY A 84 -4.41 5.52 -19.73
C GLY A 84 -3.01 6.15 -19.69
N TYR A 85 -2.62 6.70 -18.54
CA TYR A 85 -1.34 7.32 -18.32
C TYR A 85 -0.68 6.74 -17.08
N GLY A 86 0.42 6.02 -17.27
CA GLY A 86 1.19 5.38 -16.20
C GLY A 86 2.61 5.91 -16.15
N ILE A 87 3.10 6.24 -14.95
CA ILE A 87 4.45 6.75 -14.72
C ILE A 87 5.13 6.03 -13.55
N PRO A 88 6.43 5.72 -13.64
CA PRO A 88 7.18 5.24 -12.49
C PRO A 88 7.40 6.39 -11.50
N VAL A 89 7.20 6.11 -10.23
CA VAL A 89 7.37 7.08 -9.13
C VAL A 89 8.01 6.40 -7.93
N ASN A 90 8.90 7.09 -7.22
CA ASN A 90 9.26 6.71 -5.87
C ASN A 90 8.13 7.11 -4.93
N PHE A 91 7.91 6.32 -3.90
CA PHE A 91 6.87 6.56 -2.93
C PHE A 91 7.28 6.10 -1.53
N VAL A 92 6.58 6.60 -0.54
CA VAL A 92 6.64 6.10 0.84
C VAL A 92 5.23 5.78 1.32
N TRP A 93 5.08 4.66 2.01
CA TRP A 93 3.85 4.28 2.69
C TRP A 93 3.84 4.82 4.11
N ASP A 94 2.71 5.33 4.57
CA ASP A 94 2.54 5.92 5.91
C ASP A 94 2.32 4.86 7.01
N GLY A 95 2.30 3.57 6.66
CA GLY A 95 2.01 2.47 7.56
C GLY A 95 0.52 2.23 7.81
N LYS A 96 -0.37 2.95 7.09
CA LYS A 96 -1.83 2.83 7.20
C LYS A 96 -2.44 2.57 5.83
N ASN A 97 -3.10 3.54 5.25
CA ASN A 97 -3.78 3.40 3.95
C ASN A 97 -3.28 4.39 2.90
N SER A 98 -2.26 5.19 3.18
CA SER A 98 -1.81 6.23 2.26
C SER A 98 -0.35 6.09 1.87
N ILE A 99 -0.06 6.53 0.66
CA ILE A 99 1.32 6.77 0.21
C ILE A 99 1.52 8.24 -0.11
N TYR A 100 2.79 8.66 -0.04
CA TYR A 100 3.22 9.99 -0.48
C TYR A 100 4.24 9.90 -1.61
N ILE A 101 4.09 10.80 -2.58
CA ILE A 101 4.94 10.92 -3.76
C ILE A 101 5.35 12.38 -3.88
N HIS A 102 6.64 12.67 -4.01
CA HIS A 102 7.10 14.02 -4.31
C HIS A 102 7.23 14.26 -5.82
N CYS A 103 6.95 15.47 -6.26
CA CYS A 103 7.14 15.86 -7.66
C CYS A 103 7.34 17.37 -7.80
N ALA A 104 7.57 17.82 -9.04
CA ALA A 104 7.52 19.25 -9.37
C ALA A 104 6.10 19.80 -9.16
N PRO A 105 5.95 21.11 -8.85
CA PRO A 105 4.66 21.74 -8.60
C PRO A 105 3.78 21.90 -9.86
N GLU A 106 4.24 21.45 -11.00
CA GLU A 106 3.56 21.48 -12.29
C GLU A 106 3.81 20.19 -13.07
N GLY A 107 2.96 19.91 -14.04
CA GLY A 107 3.12 18.80 -14.96
C GLY A 107 1.85 17.97 -15.18
N ARG A 108 1.90 17.15 -16.23
CA ARG A 108 0.76 16.38 -16.74
C ARG A 108 0.05 15.55 -15.66
N LYS A 109 0.81 14.93 -14.73
CA LYS A 109 0.24 14.11 -13.68
C LYS A 109 -0.65 14.89 -12.72
N LEU A 110 -0.28 16.11 -12.36
CA LEU A 110 -1.09 16.96 -11.48
C LEU A 110 -2.38 17.38 -12.18
N VAL A 111 -2.31 17.79 -13.44
CA VAL A 111 -3.49 18.10 -14.26
C VAL A 111 -4.41 16.89 -14.38
N ALA A 112 -3.87 15.69 -14.60
CA ALA A 112 -4.65 14.47 -14.69
C ALA A 112 -5.36 14.16 -13.37
N ILE A 113 -4.69 14.32 -12.22
CA ILE A 113 -5.26 14.10 -10.89
C ILE A 113 -6.35 15.13 -10.57
N GLU A 114 -6.16 16.40 -10.92
CA GLU A 114 -7.20 17.43 -10.76
C GLU A 114 -8.48 17.10 -11.52
N GLN A 115 -8.34 16.57 -12.74
CA GLN A 115 -9.48 16.18 -13.57
C GLN A 115 -10.13 14.87 -13.11
N ASN A 116 -9.33 13.91 -12.67
CA ASN A 116 -9.80 12.62 -12.18
C ASN A 116 -8.85 12.08 -11.09
N PRO A 117 -9.25 12.17 -9.81
CA PRO A 117 -8.40 11.73 -8.71
C PRO A 117 -8.26 10.21 -8.58
N LYS A 118 -9.05 9.41 -9.32
CA LYS A 118 -8.99 7.95 -9.25
C LYS A 118 -7.73 7.42 -9.90
N VAL A 119 -6.94 6.72 -9.11
CA VAL A 119 -5.64 6.20 -9.52
C VAL A 119 -5.43 4.77 -9.06
N SER A 120 -4.42 4.13 -9.62
CA SER A 120 -3.90 2.88 -9.07
C SER A 120 -2.38 2.89 -9.04
N LEU A 121 -1.79 2.26 -8.02
CA LEU A 121 -0.36 2.01 -7.93
C LEU A 121 -0.08 0.53 -8.15
N CYS A 122 0.78 0.21 -9.11
CA CYS A 122 1.30 -1.14 -9.31
C CYS A 122 2.72 -1.23 -8.76
N VAL A 123 2.93 -2.09 -7.76
CA VAL A 123 4.25 -2.40 -7.21
C VAL A 123 4.65 -3.80 -7.68
N ILE A 124 5.84 -3.90 -8.29
CA ILE A 124 6.39 -5.15 -8.81
C ILE A 124 7.47 -5.63 -7.83
N GLY A 125 7.32 -6.87 -7.36
CA GLY A 125 8.32 -7.54 -6.53
C GLY A 125 9.35 -8.30 -7.35
N LYS A 126 9.73 -9.49 -6.88
CA LYS A 126 10.72 -10.32 -7.59
C LYS A 126 10.18 -10.78 -8.94
N VAL A 127 11.02 -10.66 -9.96
CA VAL A 127 10.78 -11.18 -11.31
C VAL A 127 11.94 -12.09 -11.68
N ASN A 128 11.64 -13.32 -12.13
CA ASN A 128 12.63 -14.29 -12.57
C ASN A 128 12.17 -14.95 -13.86
N LEU A 129 12.89 -14.69 -14.94
CA LEU A 129 12.60 -15.28 -16.24
C LEU A 129 13.13 -16.73 -16.28
N LEU A 130 12.27 -17.66 -16.66
CA LEU A 130 12.60 -19.09 -16.83
C LEU A 130 12.48 -19.49 -18.31
N PRO A 131 13.52 -19.25 -19.14
CA PRO A 131 13.43 -19.43 -20.57
C PRO A 131 13.10 -20.87 -20.99
N ARG A 132 13.68 -21.87 -20.32
CA ARG A 132 13.41 -23.30 -20.60
C ARG A 132 11.95 -23.70 -20.35
N ASN A 133 11.27 -23.00 -19.42
CA ASN A 133 9.89 -23.27 -19.04
C ASN A 133 8.89 -22.37 -19.80
N PHE A 134 9.38 -21.50 -20.71
CA PHE A 134 8.58 -20.51 -21.42
C PHE A 134 7.68 -19.71 -20.47
N THR A 135 8.24 -19.30 -19.32
CA THR A 135 7.46 -18.65 -18.27
C THR A 135 8.29 -17.68 -17.44
N THR A 136 7.59 -16.89 -16.62
CA THR A 136 8.18 -15.96 -15.67
C THR A 136 7.57 -16.19 -14.30
N GLU A 137 8.42 -16.27 -13.26
CA GLU A 137 8.00 -16.10 -11.90
C GLU A 137 7.92 -14.61 -11.59
N TYR A 138 6.92 -14.21 -10.83
CA TYR A 138 6.72 -12.80 -10.50
C TYR A 138 5.92 -12.62 -9.23
N GLU A 139 6.04 -11.44 -8.65
CA GLU A 139 5.20 -10.90 -7.60
C GLU A 139 4.77 -9.49 -8.02
N SER A 140 3.49 -9.16 -7.83
CA SER A 140 2.96 -7.81 -8.04
C SER A 140 1.76 -7.56 -7.17
N ALA A 141 1.62 -6.34 -6.69
CA ALA A 141 0.44 -5.86 -6.00
C ALA A 141 -0.09 -4.61 -6.69
N ILE A 142 -1.42 -4.47 -6.75
CA ILE A 142 -2.08 -3.30 -7.29
C ILE A 142 -2.98 -2.73 -6.21
N PHE A 143 -2.81 -1.44 -5.94
CA PHE A 143 -3.55 -0.66 -4.96
C PHE A 143 -4.41 0.35 -5.68
N PHE A 144 -5.70 0.45 -5.35
CA PHE A 144 -6.66 1.35 -5.95
C PHE A 144 -7.10 2.40 -4.93
N GLY A 145 -7.18 3.65 -5.37
CA GLY A 145 -7.54 4.73 -4.47
C GLY A 145 -7.71 6.07 -5.17
N GLU A 146 -7.69 7.11 -4.35
CA GLU A 146 -7.83 8.49 -4.80
C GLU A 146 -6.60 9.32 -4.44
N ALA A 147 -6.13 10.11 -5.39
CA ALA A 147 -4.98 10.99 -5.22
C ALA A 147 -5.45 12.39 -4.79
N HIS A 148 -4.71 12.98 -3.87
CA HIS A 148 -4.91 14.32 -3.33
C HIS A 148 -3.65 15.15 -3.56
N ILE A 149 -3.83 16.38 -3.99
CA ILE A 149 -2.79 17.39 -4.20
C ILE A 149 -3.16 18.65 -3.42
N HIS A 150 -2.28 19.63 -3.37
CA HIS A 150 -2.49 20.87 -2.60
C HIS A 150 -2.67 20.60 -1.09
N LEU A 151 -1.83 19.71 -0.57
CA LEU A 151 -1.82 19.37 0.85
C LEU A 151 -1.37 20.56 1.71
N SER A 152 -1.70 20.55 2.99
CA SER A 152 -1.20 21.55 3.92
C SER A 152 0.33 21.55 4.00
N GLU A 153 0.93 22.67 4.36
CA GLU A 153 2.39 22.76 4.53
C GLU A 153 2.91 21.77 5.56
N GLU A 154 2.16 21.55 6.63
CA GLU A 154 2.49 20.58 7.68
C GLU A 154 2.53 19.15 7.12
N GLU A 155 1.49 18.74 6.39
CA GLU A 155 1.41 17.41 5.79
C GLU A 155 2.47 17.22 4.71
N LYS A 156 2.72 18.24 3.90
CA LYS A 156 3.76 18.24 2.89
C LYS A 156 5.15 18.05 3.52
N MET A 157 5.47 18.73 4.62
CA MET A 157 6.73 18.55 5.33
C MET A 157 6.81 17.17 5.97
N HIS A 158 5.73 16.67 6.57
CA HIS A 158 5.66 15.31 7.09
C HIS A 158 5.96 14.25 6.02
N ALA A 159 5.36 14.40 4.85
CA ALA A 159 5.62 13.51 3.71
C ALA A 159 7.08 13.53 3.24
N LEU A 160 7.71 14.71 3.21
CA LEU A 160 9.12 14.85 2.88
C LEU A 160 10.01 14.11 3.88
N HIS A 161 9.73 14.21 5.18
CA HIS A 161 10.47 13.48 6.20
C HIS A 161 10.32 11.96 6.04
N LEU A 162 9.10 11.44 5.78
CA LEU A 162 8.89 10.02 5.51
C LEU A 162 9.68 9.54 4.26
N LEU A 163 9.71 10.35 3.21
CA LEU A 163 10.48 10.05 2.00
C LEU A 163 11.99 10.01 2.27
N ILE A 164 12.50 10.95 3.06
CA ILE A 164 13.91 10.98 3.48
C ILE A 164 14.24 9.74 4.32
N ASP A 165 13.38 9.41 5.28
CA ASP A 165 13.56 8.25 6.16
C ASP A 165 13.63 6.94 5.38
N LYS A 166 12.83 6.79 4.33
CA LYS A 166 12.81 5.59 3.49
C LYS A 166 13.92 5.55 2.46
N LEU A 167 14.12 6.65 1.72
CA LEU A 167 14.95 6.66 0.51
C LEU A 167 16.39 7.13 0.77
N SER A 168 16.64 7.80 1.89
CA SER A 168 17.95 8.36 2.23
C SER A 168 18.24 8.27 3.73
N PRO A 169 18.11 7.07 4.36
CA PRO A 169 18.18 6.91 5.81
C PRO A 169 19.53 7.36 6.42
N ASP A 170 20.62 7.24 5.66
CA ASP A 170 21.97 7.64 6.09
C ASP A 170 22.23 9.14 5.94
N PHE A 171 21.34 9.91 5.33
CA PHE A 171 21.51 11.33 5.01
C PHE A 171 20.37 12.20 5.55
N LYS A 172 19.76 11.83 6.66
CA LYS A 172 18.56 12.51 7.22
C LYS A 172 18.77 13.99 7.47
N GLU A 173 19.85 14.36 8.15
CA GLU A 173 20.14 15.77 8.44
C GLU A 173 20.34 16.62 7.17
N LEU A 174 20.97 16.05 6.16
CA LEU A 174 21.16 16.71 4.86
C LEU A 174 19.81 16.80 4.14
N GLY A 175 19.03 15.72 4.14
CA GLY A 175 17.69 15.65 3.56
C GLY A 175 16.75 16.68 4.15
N ASP A 176 16.76 16.86 5.47
CA ASP A 176 15.95 17.85 6.17
C ASP A 176 16.29 19.28 5.72
N LYS A 177 17.58 19.61 5.63
CA LYS A 177 18.02 20.91 5.09
C LYS A 177 17.51 21.13 3.66
N TYR A 178 17.60 20.11 2.80
CA TYR A 178 17.09 20.18 1.42
C TYR A 178 15.56 20.31 1.39
N ALA A 179 14.83 19.63 2.25
CA ALA A 179 13.38 19.74 2.35
C ALA A 179 12.95 21.18 2.64
N HIS A 180 13.57 21.83 3.63
CA HIS A 180 13.29 23.23 3.96
C HIS A 180 13.68 24.19 2.83
N MET A 181 14.88 24.04 2.27
CA MET A 181 15.39 24.94 1.20
C MET A 181 14.57 24.84 -0.09
N SER A 182 14.06 23.65 -0.42
CA SER A 182 13.40 23.35 -1.68
C SER A 182 11.89 23.27 -1.57
N PHE A 183 11.32 23.52 -0.39
CA PHE A 183 9.90 23.33 -0.06
C PHE A 183 8.93 23.95 -1.09
N HIS A 184 9.25 25.18 -1.56
CA HIS A 184 8.45 25.90 -2.54
C HIS A 184 8.54 25.35 -3.97
N ARG A 185 9.50 24.44 -4.25
CA ARG A 185 9.73 23.82 -5.56
C ARG A 185 9.23 22.39 -5.65
N VAL A 186 8.61 21.90 -4.60
CA VAL A 186 8.13 20.51 -4.50
C VAL A 186 6.64 20.51 -4.31
N GLU A 187 5.94 19.60 -4.98
CA GLU A 187 4.56 19.23 -4.68
C GLU A 187 4.52 17.80 -4.16
N ILE A 188 3.55 17.52 -3.29
CA ILE A 188 3.30 16.19 -2.75
C ILE A 188 1.93 15.69 -3.21
N ILE A 189 1.92 14.49 -3.74
CA ILE A 189 0.70 13.75 -4.02
C ILE A 189 0.52 12.74 -2.89
N ARG A 190 -0.60 12.78 -2.18
CA ARG A 190 -1.06 11.70 -1.30
C ARG A 190 -2.02 10.83 -2.06
N VAL A 191 -1.89 9.51 -1.96
CA VAL A 191 -2.86 8.57 -2.50
C VAL A 191 -3.42 7.74 -1.37
N ASP A 192 -4.73 7.85 -1.13
CA ASP A 192 -5.46 7.08 -0.12
C ASP A 192 -6.05 5.85 -0.79
N PHE A 193 -5.60 4.66 -0.39
CA PHE A 193 -6.04 3.40 -0.96
C PHE A 193 -7.29 2.87 -0.24
N SER A 194 -8.24 2.36 -1.01
CA SER A 194 -9.45 1.69 -0.52
C SER A 194 -9.42 0.18 -0.75
N GLU A 195 -8.80 -0.26 -1.83
CA GLU A 195 -8.75 -1.67 -2.23
C GLU A 195 -7.37 -2.02 -2.78
N PHE A 196 -6.98 -3.29 -2.62
CA PHE A 196 -5.77 -3.82 -3.24
C PHE A 196 -5.90 -5.31 -3.56
N SER A 197 -5.05 -5.80 -4.45
CA SER A 197 -4.92 -7.20 -4.78
C SER A 197 -3.46 -7.56 -5.05
N GLY A 198 -3.09 -8.82 -4.80
CA GLY A 198 -1.74 -9.31 -5.03
C GLY A 198 -1.73 -10.58 -5.86
N LYS A 199 -0.72 -10.72 -6.73
CA LYS A 199 -0.50 -11.91 -7.53
C LYS A 199 0.95 -12.34 -7.50
N ARG A 200 1.16 -13.66 -7.41
CA ARG A 200 2.48 -14.26 -7.57
C ARG A 200 2.41 -15.51 -8.43
N LYS A 201 3.49 -15.80 -9.11
CA LYS A 201 3.73 -17.10 -9.74
C LYS A 201 5.07 -17.62 -9.27
N LYS A 202 5.08 -18.82 -8.68
CA LYS A 202 6.27 -19.61 -8.41
C LYS A 202 6.16 -20.90 -9.20
N VAL A 203 7.25 -21.31 -9.82
CA VAL A 203 7.34 -22.60 -10.53
C VAL A 203 8.00 -23.58 -9.57
N HIS A 204 7.24 -24.59 -9.13
CA HIS A 204 7.85 -25.67 -8.36
C HIS A 204 8.79 -26.43 -9.28
N SER A 205 10.01 -26.67 -8.83
CA SER A 205 11.04 -27.42 -9.56
C SER A 205 10.78 -28.93 -9.60
N SER A 206 9.55 -29.35 -9.92
CA SER A 206 9.22 -30.74 -10.14
C SER A 206 8.88 -30.96 -11.61
N ALA A 207 9.79 -31.63 -12.29
CA ALA A 207 9.78 -32.15 -13.63
C ALA A 207 10.56 -31.29 -14.65
N THR A 208 11.84 -31.58 -14.74
CA THR A 208 12.54 -31.51 -16.02
C THR A 208 11.72 -32.38 -17.00
N PRO A 209 11.20 -31.85 -18.10
CA PRO A 209 10.76 -32.73 -19.18
C PRO A 209 12.01 -33.50 -19.62
N THR A 210 12.03 -34.81 -19.38
CA THR A 210 12.99 -35.70 -20.03
C THR A 210 12.62 -35.66 -21.51
N GLY A 211 13.35 -34.82 -22.26
CA GLY A 211 13.30 -34.88 -23.69
C GLY A 211 14.08 -36.09 -24.12
N ASP A 212 13.37 -37.08 -24.63
CA ASP A 212 13.88 -38.06 -25.57
C ASP A 212 13.95 -37.45 -26.99
#